data_83e1d2286ac4c6e181cff4e34b2a7164
#
_entry.id   83e1d2286ac4c6e181cff4e34b2a7164
#
_cell.length_a   1.000
_cell.length_b   1.000
_cell.length_c   1.000
_cell.angle_alpha   90.00
_cell.angle_beta   90.00
_cell.angle_gamma   90.00
#
_symmetry.space_group_name_H-M   'P 1'
#
loop_
_entity.id
_entity.type
_entity.pdbx_description
1 polymer ?
#
loop_
_entity_poly.entity_id
_entity_poly.type
_entity_poly.pdbx_seq_one_letter_code
_entity_poly.pdbx_strand_id
1 'polypeptide(L)'
;MVTEAPSAIAARSPFGPRAHHQQVRLFRIYNHYRLVISLMLVGLLFVDPFTTDSKFRWLDYYQAGAVSYLAINAFVGLMLLAGLQPRQRHITLSILIDILIMHGLLLASTGITNGLANLVIVSVAAGNILNPSRMGTFYAALAAICSLGISGWAVLAINESADDIVRAGSLGILYFAAAFILQGISKRMMRSEALATSRARSIAELEQINQQIIQRMRTGILVLDRFGHVRLANAAAEELLFGSVNSQGSAEHQNRLLPKPLRKGLEAWLKNPNMRIEPFQASPTSPLLQANFTQLDQERGDQILVFIEDMSKVTQQAQQMKLASLG
;
A
#
# COMPACT_ATOMS: atom_id res chain seq x y z
N MET A 1 43.71 -3.78 -12.91
CA MET A 1 42.45 -4.54 -12.76
C MET A 1 41.40 -3.52 -12.31
N VAL A 2 40.72 -2.92 -13.25
CA VAL A 2 39.79 -1.80 -13.09
C VAL A 2 38.40 -2.45 -12.91
N THR A 3 37.82 -2.34 -11.74
CA THR A 3 36.45 -2.76 -11.46
C THR A 3 35.50 -1.70 -11.98
N GLU A 4 34.79 -2.03 -13.05
CA GLU A 4 33.68 -1.24 -13.58
C GLU A 4 32.57 -1.12 -12.55
N ALA A 5 32.24 0.13 -12.22
CA ALA A 5 31.05 0.47 -11.46
C ALA A 5 29.80 0.29 -12.36
N PRO A 6 28.71 -0.35 -11.89
CA PRO A 6 27.49 -0.47 -12.69
C PRO A 6 26.82 0.90 -12.84
N SER A 7 26.53 1.24 -14.08
CA SER A 7 25.93 2.48 -14.57
C SER A 7 24.65 2.86 -13.82
N ALA A 8 24.73 3.91 -13.02
CA ALA A 8 23.60 4.55 -12.35
C ALA A 8 22.85 5.49 -13.34
N ILE A 9 22.19 4.93 -14.35
CA ILE A 9 21.17 5.63 -15.15
C ILE A 9 19.91 4.77 -15.18
N ALA A 10 19.40 4.42 -14.03
CA ALA A 10 17.99 4.08 -13.86
C ALA A 10 17.26 5.39 -13.57
N ALA A 11 16.59 5.94 -14.58
CA ALA A 11 15.72 7.10 -14.44
C ALA A 11 14.77 6.86 -13.26
N ARG A 12 14.97 7.61 -12.17
CA ARG A 12 14.12 7.60 -10.97
C ARG A 12 12.70 7.94 -11.41
N SER A 13 11.82 6.94 -11.48
CA SER A 13 10.39 7.21 -11.53
C SER A 13 10.01 7.92 -10.24
N PRO A 14 9.19 8.98 -10.27
CA PRO A 14 8.77 9.72 -9.06
C PRO A 14 7.94 8.86 -8.10
N PHE A 15 7.68 7.62 -8.44
CA PHE A 15 6.90 6.65 -7.68
C PHE A 15 7.78 5.45 -7.34
N GLY A 16 7.76 5.01 -6.07
CA GLY A 16 8.45 3.81 -5.63
C GLY A 16 7.96 2.55 -6.38
N PRO A 17 8.69 1.43 -6.35
CA PRO A 17 8.39 0.22 -7.13
C PRO A 17 6.95 -0.30 -7.00
N ARG A 18 6.33 -0.18 -5.83
CA ARG A 18 4.94 -0.61 -5.56
C ARG A 18 3.92 0.27 -6.30
N ALA A 19 4.14 1.60 -6.33
CA ALA A 19 3.26 2.53 -7.03
C ALA A 19 3.32 2.34 -8.56
N HIS A 20 4.46 1.97 -9.12
CA HIS A 20 4.60 1.65 -10.53
C HIS A 20 3.80 0.39 -10.92
N HIS A 21 3.87 -0.68 -10.13
CA HIS A 21 3.07 -1.89 -10.37
C HIS A 21 1.56 -1.62 -10.31
N GLN A 22 1.11 -0.80 -9.37
CA GLN A 22 -0.29 -0.41 -9.26
C GLN A 22 -0.74 0.40 -10.48
N GLN A 23 0.07 1.34 -10.95
CA GLN A 23 -0.20 2.14 -12.14
C GLN A 23 -0.31 1.28 -13.40
N VAL A 24 0.59 0.32 -13.61
CA VAL A 24 0.53 -0.64 -14.73
C VAL A 24 -0.74 -1.48 -14.67
N ARG A 25 -1.13 -1.94 -13.49
CA ARG A 25 -2.38 -2.70 -13.30
C ARG A 25 -3.62 -1.86 -13.66
N LEU A 26 -3.68 -0.61 -13.20
CA LEU A 26 -4.77 0.31 -13.52
C LEU A 26 -4.81 0.63 -15.03
N PHE A 27 -3.66 0.84 -15.66
CA PHE A 27 -3.58 1.06 -17.10
C PHE A 27 -4.04 -0.17 -17.90
N ARG A 28 -3.77 -1.38 -17.43
CA ARG A 28 -4.29 -2.62 -18.05
C ARG A 28 -5.82 -2.68 -17.98
N ILE A 29 -6.41 -2.36 -16.82
CA ILE A 29 -7.88 -2.29 -16.66
C ILE A 29 -8.47 -1.24 -17.61
N TYR A 30 -7.86 -0.07 -17.70
CA TYR A 30 -8.28 0.98 -18.62
C TYR A 30 -8.19 0.52 -20.09
N ASN A 31 -7.14 -0.19 -20.48
CA ASN A 31 -7.01 -0.71 -21.83
C ASN A 31 -8.08 -1.76 -22.18
N HIS A 32 -8.50 -2.60 -21.23
CA HIS A 32 -9.63 -3.51 -21.44
C HIS A 32 -10.93 -2.75 -21.70
N TYR A 33 -11.20 -1.70 -20.92
CA TYR A 33 -12.33 -0.80 -21.16
C TYR A 33 -12.26 -0.21 -22.58
N ARG A 34 -11.11 0.31 -23.01
CA ARG A 34 -10.90 0.88 -24.36
C ARG A 34 -11.18 -0.15 -25.47
N LEU A 35 -10.74 -1.39 -25.29
CA LEU A 35 -11.01 -2.49 -26.21
C LEU A 35 -12.53 -2.75 -26.35
N VAL A 36 -13.24 -2.80 -25.23
CA VAL A 36 -14.70 -3.00 -25.23
C VAL A 36 -15.39 -1.83 -25.94
N ILE A 37 -15.02 -0.60 -25.65
CA ILE A 37 -15.60 0.58 -26.29
C ILE A 37 -15.27 0.62 -27.79
N SER A 38 -14.03 0.34 -28.18
CA SER A 38 -13.64 0.34 -29.60
C SER A 38 -14.36 -0.76 -30.38
N LEU A 39 -14.59 -1.92 -29.78
CA LEU A 39 -15.39 -2.98 -30.35
C LEU A 39 -16.86 -2.56 -30.49
N MET A 40 -17.43 -1.91 -29.47
CA MET A 40 -18.78 -1.37 -29.49
C MET A 40 -18.93 -0.31 -30.58
N LEU A 41 -17.97 0.59 -30.79
CA LEU A 41 -17.98 1.62 -31.82
C LEU A 41 -17.93 1.03 -33.22
N VAL A 42 -17.15 -0.03 -33.43
CA VAL A 42 -17.15 -0.81 -34.68
C VAL A 42 -18.47 -1.58 -34.84
N GLY A 43 -18.97 -2.19 -33.75
CA GLY A 43 -20.26 -2.90 -33.75
C GLY A 43 -21.45 -2.03 -34.12
N LEU A 44 -21.41 -0.73 -33.79
CA LEU A 44 -22.46 0.24 -34.12
C LEU A 44 -22.68 0.36 -35.65
N LEU A 45 -21.66 0.05 -36.44
CA LEU A 45 -21.75 0.05 -37.91
C LEU A 45 -22.68 -1.09 -38.44
N PHE A 46 -22.92 -2.14 -37.66
CA PHE A 46 -23.66 -3.33 -38.08
C PHE A 46 -25.08 -3.38 -37.50
N VAL A 47 -25.42 -2.48 -36.56
CA VAL A 47 -26.70 -2.59 -35.80
C VAL A 47 -27.92 -2.16 -36.58
N ASP A 48 -27.80 -1.30 -37.60
CA ASP A 48 -28.98 -0.90 -38.37
C ASP A 48 -28.61 -0.26 -39.73
N PRO A 49 -28.62 -1.02 -40.81
CA PRO A 49 -28.31 -0.52 -42.14
C PRO A 49 -29.34 0.51 -42.68
N PHE A 50 -30.56 0.53 -42.15
CA PHE A 50 -31.64 1.41 -42.67
C PHE A 50 -31.64 2.82 -42.03
N THR A 51 -30.90 3.04 -40.94
CA THR A 51 -30.80 4.35 -40.25
C THR A 51 -29.40 4.94 -40.32
N THR A 52 -28.51 4.35 -41.09
CA THR A 52 -27.08 4.72 -41.14
C THR A 52 -26.86 6.15 -41.63
N ASP A 53 -27.62 6.59 -42.66
CA ASP A 53 -27.48 7.91 -43.26
C ASP A 53 -27.90 9.05 -42.30
N SER A 54 -28.77 8.76 -41.34
CA SER A 54 -29.19 9.76 -40.34
C SER A 54 -28.30 9.87 -39.12
N LYS A 55 -27.41 8.86 -38.87
CA LYS A 55 -26.56 8.79 -37.67
C LYS A 55 -25.14 9.20 -37.93
N PHE A 56 -24.67 9.19 -39.19
CA PHE A 56 -23.27 9.50 -39.52
C PHE A 56 -23.22 10.60 -40.56
N ARG A 57 -22.45 11.64 -40.25
CA ARG A 57 -22.21 12.77 -41.17
C ARG A 57 -21.25 12.36 -42.28
N TRP A 58 -20.19 11.62 -41.91
CA TRP A 58 -19.17 11.07 -42.79
C TRP A 58 -18.88 9.62 -42.40
N LEU A 59 -19.59 8.72 -43.01
CA LEU A 59 -19.53 7.28 -42.70
C LEU A 59 -18.11 6.70 -42.89
N ASP A 60 -17.43 7.05 -44.00
CA ASP A 60 -16.10 6.54 -44.31
C ASP A 60 -15.07 6.98 -43.26
N TYR A 61 -15.14 8.23 -42.83
CA TYR A 61 -14.26 8.73 -41.77
C TYR A 61 -14.54 8.10 -40.42
N TYR A 62 -15.81 7.85 -40.12
CA TYR A 62 -16.20 7.14 -38.91
C TYR A 62 -15.70 5.69 -38.92
N GLN A 63 -15.87 4.97 -40.04
CA GLN A 63 -15.39 3.59 -40.21
C GLN A 63 -13.87 3.52 -40.04
N ALA A 64 -13.14 4.36 -40.76
CA ALA A 64 -11.68 4.42 -40.68
C ALA A 64 -11.22 4.75 -39.26
N GLY A 65 -11.84 5.71 -38.58
CA GLY A 65 -11.54 6.11 -37.23
C GLY A 65 -11.81 5.01 -36.20
N ALA A 66 -12.98 4.36 -36.27
CA ALA A 66 -13.36 3.29 -35.36
C ALA A 66 -12.46 2.04 -35.47
N VAL A 67 -12.14 1.64 -36.73
CA VAL A 67 -11.23 0.51 -37.00
C VAL A 67 -9.80 0.86 -36.54
N SER A 68 -9.32 2.06 -36.85
CA SER A 68 -7.99 2.52 -36.38
C SER A 68 -7.92 2.55 -34.87
N TYR A 69 -8.96 3.01 -34.20
CA TYR A 69 -9.03 3.05 -32.74
C TYR A 69 -8.99 1.63 -32.15
N LEU A 70 -9.73 0.68 -32.73
CA LEU A 70 -9.69 -0.73 -32.31
C LEU A 70 -8.28 -1.32 -32.50
N ALA A 71 -7.66 -1.07 -33.66
CA ALA A 71 -6.31 -1.57 -33.98
C ALA A 71 -5.25 -1.03 -32.98
N ILE A 72 -5.30 0.28 -32.68
CA ILE A 72 -4.38 0.91 -31.69
C ILE A 72 -4.58 0.28 -30.30
N ASN A 73 -5.83 0.10 -29.85
CA ASN A 73 -6.10 -0.46 -28.54
C ASN A 73 -5.73 -1.94 -28.45
N ALA A 74 -5.96 -2.71 -29.52
CA ALA A 74 -5.52 -4.10 -29.61
C ALA A 74 -4.00 -4.23 -29.59
N PHE A 75 -3.29 -3.36 -30.31
CA PHE A 75 -1.83 -3.32 -30.30
C PHE A 75 -1.27 -2.99 -28.92
N VAL A 76 -1.82 -1.97 -28.24
CA VAL A 76 -1.45 -1.64 -26.86
C VAL A 76 -1.74 -2.82 -25.92
N GLY A 77 -2.89 -3.48 -26.09
CA GLY A 77 -3.26 -4.67 -25.31
C GLY A 77 -2.26 -5.82 -25.51
N LEU A 78 -1.86 -6.08 -26.74
CA LEU A 78 -0.86 -7.10 -27.06
C LEU A 78 0.51 -6.79 -26.45
N MET A 79 0.95 -5.53 -26.48
CA MET A 79 2.18 -5.10 -25.84
C MET A 79 2.13 -5.32 -24.31
N LEU A 80 0.99 -5.03 -23.68
CA LEU A 80 0.80 -5.27 -22.25
C LEU A 80 0.76 -6.76 -21.90
N LEU A 81 0.22 -7.61 -22.77
CA LEU A 81 0.23 -9.08 -22.63
C LEU A 81 1.66 -9.63 -22.81
N ALA A 82 2.46 -9.06 -23.71
CA ALA A 82 3.87 -9.39 -23.90
C ALA A 82 4.77 -8.96 -22.72
N GLY A 83 4.18 -8.39 -21.64
CA GLY A 83 4.92 -8.00 -20.45
C GLY A 83 5.65 -6.65 -20.54
N LEU A 84 5.47 -5.89 -21.61
CA LEU A 84 6.07 -4.57 -21.75
C LEU A 84 5.42 -3.59 -20.76
N GLN A 85 6.26 -2.96 -19.94
CA GLN A 85 5.80 -1.99 -18.95
C GLN A 85 5.71 -0.58 -19.58
N PRO A 86 4.51 0.03 -19.62
CA PRO A 86 4.35 1.35 -20.20
C PRO A 86 5.02 2.40 -19.30
N ARG A 87 5.84 3.26 -19.94
CA ARG A 87 6.38 4.45 -19.27
C ARG A 87 5.28 5.51 -19.14
N GLN A 88 5.42 6.41 -18.17
CA GLN A 88 4.47 7.51 -17.93
C GLN A 88 4.12 8.28 -19.22
N ARG A 89 5.09 8.53 -20.10
CA ARG A 89 4.87 9.21 -21.38
C ARG A 89 3.92 8.45 -22.31
N HIS A 90 4.00 7.11 -22.33
CA HIS A 90 3.13 6.28 -23.15
C HIS A 90 1.68 6.30 -22.62
N ILE A 91 1.50 6.31 -21.31
CA ILE A 91 0.18 6.43 -20.68
C ILE A 91 -0.44 7.79 -21.01
N THR A 92 0.31 8.88 -20.84
CA THR A 92 -0.13 10.24 -21.20
C THR A 92 -0.53 10.34 -22.66
N LEU A 93 0.32 9.84 -23.58
CA LEU A 93 0.06 9.87 -25.03
C LEU A 93 -1.17 9.04 -25.37
N SER A 94 -1.35 7.90 -24.75
CA SER A 94 -2.50 7.03 -24.95
C SER A 94 -3.82 7.73 -24.61
N ILE A 95 -3.88 8.45 -23.48
CA ILE A 95 -5.05 9.21 -23.06
C ILE A 95 -5.33 10.39 -24.01
N LEU A 96 -4.31 11.09 -24.47
CA LEU A 96 -4.45 12.17 -25.46
C LEU A 96 -5.01 11.65 -26.77
N ILE A 97 -4.48 10.53 -27.27
CA ILE A 97 -4.98 9.86 -28.49
C ILE A 97 -6.44 9.46 -28.31
N ASP A 98 -6.85 8.94 -27.14
CA ASP A 98 -8.24 8.61 -26.87
C ASP A 98 -9.16 9.83 -26.96
N ILE A 99 -8.80 10.93 -26.32
CA ILE A 99 -9.60 12.16 -26.37
C ILE A 99 -9.71 12.66 -27.80
N LEU A 100 -8.64 12.67 -28.57
CA LEU A 100 -8.63 13.16 -29.95
C LEU A 100 -9.42 12.24 -30.88
N ILE A 101 -9.22 10.94 -30.81
CA ILE A 101 -9.96 9.99 -31.67
C ILE A 101 -11.44 10.01 -31.34
N MET A 102 -11.83 10.01 -30.05
CA MET A 102 -13.23 10.09 -29.65
C MET A 102 -13.91 11.36 -30.17
N HIS A 103 -13.22 12.52 -30.14
CA HIS A 103 -13.73 13.75 -30.72
C HIS A 103 -13.78 13.71 -32.26
N GLY A 104 -12.82 13.05 -32.90
CA GLY A 104 -12.85 12.79 -34.36
C GLY A 104 -14.05 11.94 -34.75
N LEU A 105 -14.34 10.89 -34.00
CA LEU A 105 -15.53 10.03 -34.21
C LEU A 105 -16.85 10.78 -33.93
N LEU A 106 -16.84 11.68 -32.92
CA LEU A 106 -17.96 12.56 -32.63
C LEU A 106 -18.24 13.51 -33.79
N LEU A 107 -17.19 14.06 -34.39
CA LEU A 107 -17.29 14.95 -35.57
C LEU A 107 -17.80 14.19 -36.79
N ALA A 108 -17.38 12.93 -37.00
CA ALA A 108 -17.80 12.09 -38.13
C ALA A 108 -19.21 11.54 -37.95
N SER A 109 -19.72 11.49 -36.72
CA SER A 109 -21.12 11.15 -36.42
C SER A 109 -22.02 12.41 -36.47
N THR A 110 -23.26 12.30 -36.05
CA THR A 110 -24.19 13.45 -35.96
C THR A 110 -23.96 14.33 -34.73
N GLY A 111 -22.74 14.35 -34.21
CA GLY A 111 -22.33 15.27 -33.16
C GLY A 111 -22.70 14.83 -31.74
N ILE A 112 -22.87 15.81 -30.84
CA ILE A 112 -23.02 15.60 -29.40
C ILE A 112 -24.31 14.89 -29.00
N THR A 113 -25.32 14.89 -29.88
CA THR A 113 -26.67 14.33 -29.64
C THR A 113 -26.66 12.81 -29.43
N ASN A 114 -25.70 12.07 -29.97
CA ASN A 114 -25.66 10.60 -29.97
C ASN A 114 -25.09 9.97 -28.66
N GLY A 115 -24.81 10.75 -27.64
CA GLY A 115 -24.30 10.22 -26.37
C GLY A 115 -22.83 9.77 -26.41
N LEU A 116 -22.17 9.74 -27.58
CA LEU A 116 -20.74 9.37 -27.72
C LEU A 116 -19.83 10.32 -26.94
N ALA A 117 -20.22 11.58 -26.82
CA ALA A 117 -19.49 12.59 -26.04
C ALA A 117 -19.34 12.21 -24.55
N ASN A 118 -20.31 11.45 -24.00
CA ASN A 118 -20.26 10.99 -22.62
C ASN A 118 -19.14 9.98 -22.38
N LEU A 119 -18.71 9.23 -23.39
CA LEU A 119 -17.62 8.26 -23.30
C LEU A 119 -16.26 8.95 -23.03
N VAL A 120 -16.10 10.21 -23.45
CA VAL A 120 -14.90 11.01 -23.21
C VAL A 120 -14.69 11.26 -21.71
N ILE A 121 -15.77 11.30 -20.90
CA ILE A 121 -15.67 11.45 -19.44
C ILE A 121 -14.78 10.37 -18.84
N VAL A 122 -14.88 9.13 -19.34
CA VAL A 122 -14.09 8.01 -18.83
C VAL A 122 -12.61 8.19 -19.15
N SER A 123 -12.28 8.71 -20.34
CA SER A 123 -10.89 9.01 -20.72
C SER A 123 -10.31 10.13 -19.86
N VAL A 124 -11.09 11.18 -19.56
CA VAL A 124 -10.70 12.25 -18.63
C VAL A 124 -10.53 11.71 -17.21
N ALA A 125 -11.45 10.84 -16.75
CA ALA A 125 -11.39 10.19 -15.46
C ALA A 125 -10.14 9.30 -15.32
N ALA A 126 -9.89 8.45 -16.31
CA ALA A 126 -8.71 7.59 -16.35
C ALA A 126 -7.42 8.42 -16.35
N GLY A 127 -7.40 9.54 -17.08
CA GLY A 127 -6.28 10.47 -17.09
C GLY A 127 -5.95 11.03 -15.71
N ASN A 128 -6.98 11.34 -14.91
CA ASN A 128 -6.81 11.82 -13.54
C ASN A 128 -6.29 10.75 -12.57
N ILE A 129 -6.71 9.49 -12.75
CA ILE A 129 -6.30 8.37 -11.89
C ILE A 129 -4.88 7.92 -12.25
N LEU A 130 -4.58 7.80 -13.55
CA LEU A 130 -3.29 7.31 -14.04
C LEU A 130 -2.18 8.37 -13.97
N ASN A 131 -2.55 9.65 -14.02
CA ASN A 131 -1.66 10.80 -13.93
C ASN A 131 -2.09 11.76 -12.81
N PRO A 132 -1.85 11.43 -11.52
CA PRO A 132 -2.32 12.23 -10.38
C PRO A 132 -1.52 13.54 -10.23
N SER A 133 -1.38 14.30 -11.30
CA SER A 133 -0.72 15.60 -11.36
C SER A 133 -1.68 16.66 -11.93
N ARG A 134 -1.17 17.83 -12.24
CA ARG A 134 -1.92 18.89 -12.95
C ARG A 134 -2.41 18.47 -14.35
N MET A 135 -1.96 17.31 -14.86
CA MET A 135 -2.37 16.77 -16.17
C MET A 135 -3.86 16.41 -16.22
N GLY A 136 -4.49 16.11 -15.10
CA GLY A 136 -5.92 15.80 -15.09
C GLY A 136 -6.81 16.97 -15.51
N THR A 137 -6.51 18.19 -15.06
CA THR A 137 -7.20 19.41 -15.50
C THR A 137 -6.91 19.73 -16.95
N PHE A 138 -5.70 19.41 -17.44
CA PHE A 138 -5.35 19.57 -18.84
C PHE A 138 -6.18 18.66 -19.76
N TYR A 139 -6.41 17.38 -19.38
CA TYR A 139 -7.28 16.48 -20.14
C TYR A 139 -8.72 16.97 -20.20
N ALA A 140 -9.25 17.48 -19.08
CA ALA A 140 -10.59 18.05 -19.03
C ALA A 140 -10.71 19.32 -19.90
N ALA A 141 -9.69 20.20 -19.86
CA ALA A 141 -9.65 21.39 -20.69
C ALA A 141 -9.58 21.04 -22.18
N LEU A 142 -8.73 20.09 -22.55
CA LEU A 142 -8.61 19.62 -23.94
C LEU A 142 -9.94 19.06 -24.45
N ALA A 143 -10.57 18.17 -23.66
CA ALA A 143 -11.88 17.59 -24.02
C ALA A 143 -12.97 18.67 -24.16
N ALA A 144 -13.02 19.63 -23.25
CA ALA A 144 -13.98 20.73 -23.30
C ALA A 144 -13.78 21.64 -24.53
N ILE A 145 -12.52 21.98 -24.84
CA ILE A 145 -12.18 22.80 -26.03
C ILE A 145 -12.52 22.05 -27.30
N CYS A 146 -12.22 20.74 -27.39
CA CYS A 146 -12.58 19.94 -28.56
C CYS A 146 -14.11 19.85 -28.73
N SER A 147 -14.86 19.61 -27.65
CA SER A 147 -16.34 19.55 -27.71
C SER A 147 -16.95 20.88 -28.15
N LEU A 148 -16.51 22.00 -27.56
CA LEU A 148 -16.97 23.33 -27.95
C LEU A 148 -16.56 23.71 -29.39
N GLY A 149 -15.34 23.34 -29.79
CA GLY A 149 -14.83 23.58 -31.15
C GLY A 149 -15.65 22.84 -32.21
N ILE A 150 -15.98 21.58 -31.95
CA ILE A 150 -16.82 20.76 -32.86
C ILE A 150 -18.23 21.36 -32.97
N SER A 151 -18.87 21.70 -31.82
CA SER A 151 -20.20 22.28 -31.83
C SER A 151 -20.23 23.67 -32.46
N GLY A 152 -19.25 24.52 -32.15
CA GLY A 152 -19.12 25.83 -32.77
C GLY A 152 -18.95 25.77 -34.27
N TRP A 153 -18.10 24.83 -34.77
CA TRP A 153 -17.93 24.58 -36.18
C TRP A 153 -19.23 24.06 -36.82
N ALA A 154 -19.95 23.13 -36.18
CA ALA A 154 -21.20 22.59 -36.69
C ALA A 154 -22.29 23.67 -36.82
N VAL A 155 -22.40 24.58 -35.86
CA VAL A 155 -23.36 25.70 -35.92
C VAL A 155 -23.00 26.69 -37.03
N LEU A 156 -21.70 27.05 -37.16
CA LEU A 156 -21.24 28.05 -38.09
C LEU A 156 -21.16 27.58 -39.54
N ALA A 157 -20.72 26.29 -39.74
CA ALA A 157 -20.45 25.78 -41.08
C ALA A 157 -21.60 24.94 -41.65
N ILE A 158 -22.47 24.38 -40.80
CA ILE A 158 -23.51 23.38 -41.24
C ILE A 158 -24.92 23.84 -40.83
N ASN A 159 -25.06 25.01 -40.18
CA ASN A 159 -26.32 25.53 -39.68
C ASN A 159 -27.07 24.61 -38.71
N GLU A 160 -26.33 23.86 -37.86
CA GLU A 160 -26.92 23.12 -36.76
C GLU A 160 -27.44 24.03 -35.66
N SER A 161 -28.26 23.46 -34.76
CA SER A 161 -28.89 24.22 -33.68
C SER A 161 -27.85 24.81 -32.71
N ALA A 162 -28.06 26.06 -32.29
CA ALA A 162 -27.25 26.70 -31.23
C ALA A 162 -27.34 25.92 -29.88
N ASP A 163 -28.36 25.07 -29.69
CA ASP A 163 -28.49 24.23 -28.52
C ASP A 163 -27.32 23.25 -28.37
N ASP A 164 -26.62 22.91 -29.44
CA ASP A 164 -25.46 22.03 -29.41
C ASP A 164 -24.25 22.70 -28.76
N ILE A 165 -24.12 24.00 -28.83
CA ILE A 165 -23.10 24.77 -28.09
C ILE A 165 -23.40 24.68 -26.59
N VAL A 166 -24.66 24.82 -26.19
CA VAL A 166 -25.07 24.72 -24.78
C VAL A 166 -24.82 23.33 -24.24
N ARG A 167 -25.10 22.28 -25.03
CA ARG A 167 -24.78 20.90 -24.67
C ARG A 167 -23.28 20.65 -24.55
N ALA A 168 -22.47 21.19 -25.47
CA ALA A 168 -21.01 21.11 -25.39
C ALA A 168 -20.46 21.82 -24.17
N GLY A 169 -21.00 22.98 -23.84
CA GLY A 169 -20.65 23.73 -22.64
C GLY A 169 -20.97 22.95 -21.36
N SER A 170 -22.15 22.33 -21.30
CA SER A 170 -22.56 21.51 -20.15
C SER A 170 -21.68 20.26 -19.99
N LEU A 171 -21.27 19.62 -21.09
CA LEU A 171 -20.29 18.53 -21.10
C LEU A 171 -18.93 18.99 -20.61
N GLY A 172 -18.46 20.18 -21.04
CA GLY A 172 -17.24 20.78 -20.55
C GLY A 172 -17.22 20.95 -19.03
N ILE A 173 -18.33 21.48 -18.47
CA ILE A 173 -18.51 21.59 -17.00
C ILE A 173 -18.42 20.19 -16.36
N LEU A 174 -19.05 19.19 -16.96
CA LEU A 174 -19.05 17.82 -16.45
C LEU A 174 -17.63 17.19 -16.48
N TYR A 175 -16.84 17.45 -17.53
CA TYR A 175 -15.44 16.99 -17.62
C TYR A 175 -14.59 17.61 -16.49
N PHE A 176 -14.76 18.91 -16.24
CA PHE A 176 -14.05 19.56 -15.13
C PHE A 176 -14.52 19.07 -13.76
N ALA A 177 -15.84 18.90 -13.57
CA ALA A 177 -16.39 18.36 -12.33
C ALA A 177 -15.83 16.95 -12.04
N ALA A 178 -15.84 16.05 -13.05
CA ALA A 178 -15.23 14.73 -12.92
C ALA A 178 -13.74 14.80 -12.59
N ALA A 179 -12.99 15.69 -13.26
CA ALA A 179 -11.57 15.88 -13.01
C ALA A 179 -11.31 16.34 -11.56
N PHE A 180 -12.03 17.33 -11.06
CA PHE A 180 -11.86 17.88 -9.71
C PHE A 180 -12.24 16.86 -8.62
N ILE A 181 -13.37 16.15 -8.80
CA ILE A 181 -13.79 15.10 -7.86
C ILE A 181 -12.73 14.01 -7.76
N LEU A 182 -12.26 13.50 -8.91
CA LEU A 182 -11.26 12.44 -8.94
C LEU A 182 -9.90 12.89 -8.40
N GLN A 183 -9.47 14.12 -8.68
CA GLN A 183 -8.26 14.68 -8.06
C GLN A 183 -8.39 14.77 -6.54
N GLY A 184 -9.56 15.18 -6.04
CA GLY A 184 -9.84 15.23 -4.61
C GLY A 184 -9.75 13.85 -3.96
N ILE A 185 -10.36 12.83 -4.57
CA ILE A 185 -10.32 11.45 -4.12
C ILE A 185 -8.89 10.91 -4.15
N SER A 186 -8.18 11.06 -5.26
CA SER A 186 -6.79 10.59 -5.41
C SER A 186 -5.86 11.22 -4.38
N LYS A 187 -5.96 12.52 -4.14
CA LYS A 187 -5.17 13.20 -3.10
C LYS A 187 -5.48 12.68 -1.69
N ARG A 188 -6.76 12.41 -1.39
CA ARG A 188 -7.15 11.83 -0.09
C ARG A 188 -6.60 10.41 0.08
N MET A 189 -6.69 9.55 -0.94
CA MET A 189 -6.12 8.21 -0.92
C MET A 189 -4.60 8.24 -0.67
N MET A 190 -3.87 9.04 -1.43
CA MET A 190 -2.41 9.16 -1.27
C MET A 190 -2.01 9.61 0.15
N ARG A 191 -2.75 10.58 0.72
CA ARG A 191 -2.52 11.03 2.10
C ARG A 191 -2.80 9.93 3.11
N SER A 192 -3.90 9.19 2.95
CA SER A 192 -4.26 8.07 3.83
C SER A 192 -3.22 6.97 3.79
N GLU A 193 -2.74 6.58 2.61
CA GLU A 193 -1.67 5.58 2.43
C GLU A 193 -0.34 6.05 3.05
N ALA A 194 0.02 7.31 2.86
CA ALA A 194 1.23 7.88 3.46
C ALA A 194 1.16 7.87 5.00
N LEU A 195 0.01 8.24 5.58
CA LEU A 195 -0.21 8.19 7.02
C LEU A 195 -0.19 6.75 7.55
N ALA A 196 -0.83 5.80 6.87
CA ALA A 196 -0.82 4.39 7.24
C ALA A 196 0.60 3.81 7.22
N THR A 197 1.38 4.13 6.18
CA THR A 197 2.77 3.68 6.06
C THR A 197 3.67 4.30 7.15
N SER A 198 3.47 5.59 7.46
CA SER A 198 4.20 6.28 8.53
C SER A 198 3.89 5.66 9.89
N ARG A 199 2.61 5.42 10.21
CA ARG A 199 2.21 4.77 11.47
C ARG A 199 2.76 3.35 11.59
N ALA A 200 2.71 2.56 10.51
CA ALA A 200 3.26 1.20 10.50
C ALA A 200 4.77 1.20 10.77
N ARG A 201 5.51 2.17 10.21
CA ARG A 201 6.96 2.33 10.48
C ARG A 201 7.22 2.70 11.94
N SER A 202 6.47 3.66 12.48
CA SER A 202 6.62 4.07 13.89
C SER A 202 6.33 2.93 14.86
N ILE A 203 5.32 2.11 14.59
CA ILE A 203 5.01 0.92 15.41
C ILE A 203 6.17 -0.09 15.32
N ALA A 204 6.66 -0.40 14.13
CA ALA A 204 7.76 -1.33 13.94
C ALA A 204 9.06 -0.84 14.62
N GLU A 205 9.34 0.46 14.59
CA GLU A 205 10.48 1.08 15.26
C GLU A 205 10.36 0.98 16.78
N LEU A 206 9.18 1.29 17.34
CA LEU A 206 8.92 1.14 18.77
C LEU A 206 9.04 -0.32 19.23
N GLU A 207 8.53 -1.26 18.44
CA GLU A 207 8.65 -2.70 18.69
C GLU A 207 10.11 -3.14 18.70
N GLN A 208 10.90 -2.69 17.73
CA GLN A 208 12.34 -2.97 17.66
C GLN A 208 13.09 -2.40 18.85
N ILE A 209 12.82 -1.15 19.24
CA ILE A 209 13.43 -0.51 20.40
C ILE A 209 13.07 -1.27 21.68
N ASN A 210 11.79 -1.61 21.88
CA ASN A 210 11.35 -2.37 23.03
C ASN A 210 12.05 -3.74 23.12
N GLN A 211 12.14 -4.45 22.01
CA GLN A 211 12.86 -5.72 21.95
C GLN A 211 14.35 -5.55 22.30
N GLN A 212 15.02 -4.50 21.76
CA GLN A 212 16.41 -4.24 22.08
C GLN A 212 16.63 -3.88 23.56
N ILE A 213 15.71 -3.10 24.16
CA ILE A 213 15.78 -2.76 25.58
C ILE A 213 15.65 -4.05 26.40
N ILE A 214 14.62 -4.86 26.15
CA ILE A 214 14.38 -6.10 26.89
C ILE A 214 15.57 -7.06 26.76
N GLN A 215 16.15 -7.19 25.58
CA GLN A 215 17.31 -8.06 25.36
C GLN A 215 18.63 -7.56 26.03
N ARG A 216 18.75 -6.25 26.24
CA ARG A 216 19.93 -5.65 26.88
C ARG A 216 19.78 -5.42 28.39
N MET A 217 18.60 -5.67 28.95
CA MET A 217 18.40 -5.59 30.40
C MET A 217 19.23 -6.65 31.12
N ARG A 218 19.82 -6.27 32.22
CA ARG A 218 20.57 -7.20 33.11
C ARG A 218 19.66 -8.05 33.98
N THR A 219 18.42 -7.60 34.20
CA THR A 219 17.38 -8.35 34.88
C THR A 219 16.85 -9.41 33.91
N GLY A 220 16.82 -10.66 34.32
CA GLY A 220 16.16 -11.73 33.58
C GLY A 220 14.67 -11.50 33.53
N ILE A 221 14.10 -11.53 32.32
CA ILE A 221 12.66 -11.40 32.10
C ILE A 221 12.15 -12.67 31.43
N LEU A 222 11.13 -13.28 32.03
CA LEU A 222 10.44 -14.45 31.50
C LEU A 222 8.94 -14.17 31.42
N VAL A 223 8.32 -14.65 30.35
CA VAL A 223 6.87 -14.78 30.26
C VAL A 223 6.53 -16.27 30.27
N LEU A 224 5.71 -16.67 31.20
CA LEU A 224 5.30 -18.06 31.41
C LEU A 224 3.79 -18.22 31.17
N ASP A 225 3.37 -19.42 30.82
CA ASP A 225 1.98 -19.83 30.97
C ASP A 225 1.71 -20.32 32.41
N ARG A 226 0.45 -20.58 32.75
CA ARG A 226 0.03 -21.09 34.07
C ARG A 226 0.63 -22.47 34.43
N PHE A 227 1.12 -23.19 33.43
CA PHE A 227 1.73 -24.53 33.61
C PHE A 227 3.24 -24.48 33.80
N GLY A 228 3.84 -23.27 33.71
CA GLY A 228 5.27 -23.04 33.86
C GLY A 228 6.10 -23.29 32.59
N HIS A 229 5.47 -23.31 31.41
CA HIS A 229 6.21 -23.31 30.15
C HIS A 229 6.65 -21.92 29.79
N VAL A 230 7.90 -21.79 29.38
CA VAL A 230 8.48 -20.53 28.94
C VAL A 230 7.95 -20.15 27.56
N ARG A 231 7.29 -18.99 27.48
CA ARG A 231 6.79 -18.39 26.23
C ARG A 231 7.79 -17.41 25.64
N LEU A 232 8.46 -16.64 26.53
CA LEU A 232 9.46 -15.66 26.16
C LEU A 232 10.52 -15.58 27.26
N ALA A 233 11.77 -15.45 26.86
CA ALA A 233 12.89 -15.15 27.76
C ALA A 233 13.78 -14.10 27.11
N ASN A 234 14.33 -13.17 27.90
CA ASN A 234 15.40 -12.30 27.43
C ASN A 234 16.76 -12.97 27.63
N ALA A 235 17.80 -12.41 27.00
CA ALA A 235 19.16 -12.95 27.09
C ALA A 235 19.66 -13.13 28.52
N ALA A 236 19.34 -12.17 29.43
CA ALA A 236 19.74 -12.27 30.84
C ALA A 236 19.06 -13.44 31.58
N ALA A 237 17.76 -13.69 31.30
CA ALA A 237 17.06 -14.82 31.88
C ALA A 237 17.62 -16.17 31.41
N GLU A 238 17.99 -16.27 30.14
CA GLU A 238 18.62 -17.46 29.58
C GLU A 238 19.98 -17.71 30.21
N GLU A 239 20.82 -16.70 30.36
CA GLU A 239 22.13 -16.79 30.99
C GLU A 239 22.03 -17.18 32.47
N LEU A 240 21.14 -16.50 33.24
CA LEU A 240 20.99 -16.72 34.66
C LEU A 240 20.38 -18.12 35.03
N LEU A 241 19.45 -18.61 34.23
CA LEU A 241 18.74 -19.86 34.55
C LEU A 241 19.34 -21.10 33.88
N PHE A 242 19.88 -20.94 32.67
CA PHE A 242 20.28 -22.09 31.85
C PHE A 242 21.78 -22.07 31.50
N GLY A 243 22.52 -21.00 31.86
CA GLY A 243 23.93 -20.83 31.52
C GLY A 243 24.11 -20.50 30.03
N SER A 244 25.32 -20.08 29.66
CA SER A 244 25.64 -19.76 28.27
C SER A 244 25.78 -21.03 27.43
N VAL A 245 24.67 -21.62 27.04
CA VAL A 245 24.63 -22.70 26.06
C VAL A 245 24.17 -22.13 24.74
N ASN A 246 25.12 -21.97 23.81
CA ASN A 246 24.95 -21.74 22.37
C ASN A 246 23.74 -20.92 21.92
N SER A 247 23.98 -19.66 21.62
CA SER A 247 23.06 -18.69 21.02
C SER A 247 22.64 -19.00 19.56
N GLN A 248 22.38 -20.26 19.24
CA GLN A 248 21.90 -20.65 17.91
C GLN A 248 20.53 -21.30 18.05
N GLY A 249 19.46 -20.49 17.91
CA GLY A 249 18.11 -20.97 17.66
C GLY A 249 17.06 -20.46 18.64
N SER A 250 16.51 -19.29 18.40
CA SER A 250 15.33 -18.72 19.12
C SER A 250 14.07 -19.61 19.04
N ALA A 251 14.05 -20.65 18.23
CA ALA A 251 12.90 -21.53 18.04
C ALA A 251 12.87 -22.75 18.99
N GLU A 252 14.02 -23.18 19.56
CA GLU A 252 14.06 -24.33 20.47
C GLU A 252 13.72 -23.99 21.93
N HIS A 253 13.62 -22.71 22.26
CA HIS A 253 13.39 -22.26 23.63
C HIS A 253 11.90 -22.13 23.99
N GLN A 254 11.02 -22.13 23.02
CA GLN A 254 9.58 -22.17 23.23
C GLN A 254 9.16 -23.57 23.72
N ASN A 255 8.65 -23.62 24.91
CA ASN A 255 8.16 -24.82 25.62
C ASN A 255 9.18 -25.49 26.57
N ARG A 256 10.27 -24.82 26.93
CA ARG A 256 11.22 -25.34 27.92
C ARG A 256 10.64 -25.25 29.32
N LEU A 257 10.81 -26.31 30.13
CA LEU A 257 10.35 -26.35 31.52
C LEU A 257 11.30 -25.52 32.41
N LEU A 258 10.71 -24.80 33.35
CA LEU A 258 11.44 -24.06 34.38
C LEU A 258 12.35 -24.99 35.22
N PRO A 259 13.51 -24.48 35.71
CA PRO A 259 14.29 -25.15 36.75
C PRO A 259 13.41 -25.50 37.96
N LYS A 260 13.66 -26.66 38.58
CA LYS A 260 12.86 -27.16 39.69
C LYS A 260 12.64 -26.14 40.83
N PRO A 261 13.68 -25.35 41.28
CA PRO A 261 13.46 -24.34 42.33
C PRO A 261 12.48 -23.26 41.92
N LEU A 262 12.59 -22.73 40.69
CA LEU A 262 11.74 -21.67 40.19
C LEU A 262 10.30 -22.15 39.97
N ARG A 263 10.11 -23.40 39.52
CA ARG A 263 8.79 -24.01 39.41
C ARG A 263 8.09 -24.17 40.75
N LYS A 264 8.79 -24.59 41.81
CA LYS A 264 8.23 -24.62 43.17
C LYS A 264 7.83 -23.22 43.64
N GLY A 265 8.63 -22.20 43.32
CA GLY A 265 8.32 -20.79 43.57
C GLY A 265 7.05 -20.35 42.87
N LEU A 266 6.86 -20.70 41.60
CA LEU A 266 5.67 -20.41 40.82
C LEU A 266 4.43 -21.06 41.44
N GLU A 267 4.49 -22.35 41.82
CA GLU A 267 3.40 -23.07 42.46
C GLU A 267 2.99 -22.46 43.83
N ALA A 268 3.99 -21.99 44.62
CA ALA A 268 3.74 -21.29 45.89
C ALA A 268 3.11 -19.92 45.66
N TRP A 269 3.58 -19.16 44.67
CA TRP A 269 3.04 -17.84 44.34
C TRP A 269 1.61 -17.94 43.79
N LEU A 270 1.31 -18.94 42.96
CA LEU A 270 -0.07 -19.17 42.46
C LEU A 270 -1.08 -19.44 43.59
N LYS A 271 -0.64 -20.02 44.71
CA LYS A 271 -1.47 -20.24 45.90
C LYS A 271 -1.60 -18.98 46.75
N ASN A 272 -0.55 -18.17 46.84
CA ASN A 272 -0.53 -16.92 47.59
C ASN A 272 0.32 -15.84 46.88
N PRO A 273 -0.30 -14.97 46.08
CA PRO A 273 0.41 -13.94 45.29
C PRO A 273 1.20 -12.91 46.11
N ASN A 274 0.92 -12.81 47.44
CA ASN A 274 1.66 -11.87 48.31
C ASN A 274 2.90 -12.48 48.95
N MET A 275 3.19 -13.77 48.70
CA MET A 275 4.34 -14.46 49.26
C MET A 275 5.62 -14.05 48.57
N ARG A 276 6.62 -13.62 49.35
CA ARG A 276 7.99 -13.46 48.83
C ARG A 276 8.64 -14.82 48.67
N ILE A 277 9.19 -15.05 47.49
CA ILE A 277 9.93 -16.27 47.19
C ILE A 277 11.36 -16.15 47.74
N GLU A 278 11.82 -17.16 48.44
CA GLU A 278 13.18 -17.21 48.93
C GLU A 278 14.20 -17.24 47.78
N PRO A 279 15.38 -16.58 47.95
CA PRO A 279 16.43 -16.67 46.94
C PRO A 279 16.83 -18.13 46.66
N PHE A 280 17.07 -18.46 45.41
CA PHE A 280 17.38 -19.81 44.98
C PHE A 280 18.59 -19.84 44.02
N GLN A 281 19.16 -21.03 43.81
CA GLN A 281 20.14 -21.28 42.77
C GLN A 281 19.51 -22.16 41.71
N ALA A 282 19.67 -21.79 40.42
CA ALA A 282 19.14 -22.57 39.30
C ALA A 282 19.94 -23.86 39.07
N SER A 283 21.25 -23.83 39.34
CA SER A 283 22.18 -24.94 39.36
C SER A 283 23.22 -24.77 40.49
N PRO A 284 23.97 -25.81 40.85
CA PRO A 284 25.02 -25.71 41.91
C PRO A 284 26.10 -24.68 41.61
N THR A 285 26.27 -24.29 40.36
CA THR A 285 27.28 -23.32 39.89
C THR A 285 26.68 -21.94 39.56
N SER A 286 25.36 -21.81 39.64
CA SER A 286 24.68 -20.54 39.32
C SER A 286 24.73 -19.57 40.52
N PRO A 287 24.67 -18.25 40.27
CA PRO A 287 24.56 -17.27 41.34
C PRO A 287 23.27 -17.43 42.13
N LEU A 288 23.19 -16.77 43.29
CA LEU A 288 21.96 -16.69 44.10
C LEU A 288 20.99 -15.75 43.39
N LEU A 289 19.82 -16.24 43.02
CA LEU A 289 18.81 -15.55 42.22
C LEU A 289 17.58 -15.22 43.07
N GLN A 290 17.01 -14.03 42.86
CA GLN A 290 15.71 -13.63 43.40
C GLN A 290 14.69 -13.59 42.25
N ALA A 291 13.53 -14.23 42.40
CA ALA A 291 12.45 -14.17 41.45
C ALA A 291 11.27 -13.38 42.00
N ASN A 292 10.72 -12.51 41.17
CA ASN A 292 9.48 -11.78 41.45
C ASN A 292 8.47 -12.09 40.34
N PHE A 293 7.27 -12.57 40.74
CA PHE A 293 6.19 -12.93 39.84
C PHE A 293 5.14 -11.84 39.79
N THR A 294 4.61 -11.59 38.59
CA THR A 294 3.52 -10.63 38.35
C THR A 294 2.59 -11.18 37.28
N GLN A 295 1.30 -11.06 37.43
CA GLN A 295 0.34 -11.42 36.41
C GLN A 295 0.34 -10.34 35.31
N LEU A 296 0.50 -10.75 34.05
CA LEU A 296 0.61 -9.82 32.93
C LEU A 296 -0.73 -9.28 32.46
N ASP A 297 -1.78 -10.11 32.54
CA ASP A 297 -3.14 -9.73 32.13
C ASP A 297 -4.13 -10.24 33.18
N GLN A 298 -4.82 -9.30 33.87
CA GLN A 298 -5.78 -9.62 34.92
C GLN A 298 -7.09 -10.22 34.36
N GLU A 299 -7.44 -9.91 33.09
CA GLU A 299 -8.68 -10.38 32.48
C GLU A 299 -8.58 -11.81 31.91
N ARG A 300 -7.43 -12.20 31.38
CA ARG A 300 -7.19 -13.53 30.79
C ARG A 300 -6.46 -14.51 31.70
N GLY A 301 -5.71 -14.02 32.70
CA GLY A 301 -5.07 -14.83 33.75
C GLY A 301 -4.04 -15.88 33.31
N ASP A 302 -3.72 -15.95 32.03
CA ASP A 302 -2.97 -17.06 31.44
C ASP A 302 -1.46 -16.81 31.32
N GLN A 303 -1.02 -15.56 31.52
CA GLN A 303 0.41 -15.18 31.36
C GLN A 303 0.97 -14.59 32.65
N ILE A 304 2.12 -15.11 33.04
CA ILE A 304 2.86 -14.69 34.23
C ILE A 304 4.19 -14.12 33.82
N LEU A 305 4.48 -12.89 34.24
CA LEU A 305 5.74 -12.23 34.04
C LEU A 305 6.64 -12.49 35.26
N VAL A 306 7.88 -12.89 35.02
CA VAL A 306 8.85 -13.19 36.08
C VAL A 306 10.09 -12.32 35.86
N PHE A 307 10.47 -11.59 36.91
CA PHE A 307 11.72 -10.88 36.95
C PHE A 307 12.72 -11.69 37.78
N ILE A 308 13.94 -11.87 37.27
CA ILE A 308 15.02 -12.60 37.93
C ILE A 308 16.23 -11.66 38.09
N GLU A 309 16.69 -11.54 39.30
CA GLU A 309 17.83 -10.69 39.67
C GLU A 309 18.93 -11.52 40.30
N ASP A 310 20.18 -11.24 39.94
CA ASP A 310 21.37 -11.79 40.56
C ASP A 310 21.68 -11.04 41.88
N MET A 311 21.51 -11.73 43.01
CA MET A 311 21.73 -11.20 44.34
C MET A 311 23.20 -11.16 44.75
N SER A 312 24.10 -11.82 44.00
CA SER A 312 25.52 -11.90 44.34
C SER A 312 26.18 -10.53 44.42
N LYS A 313 25.84 -9.65 43.48
CA LYS A 313 26.38 -8.26 43.44
C LYS A 313 25.85 -7.39 44.57
N VAL A 314 24.59 -7.53 44.92
CA VAL A 314 23.95 -6.78 46.01
C VAL A 314 24.61 -7.18 47.36
N THR A 315 24.83 -8.46 47.56
CA THR A 315 25.49 -8.99 48.76
C THR A 315 26.93 -8.52 48.85
N GLN A 316 27.67 -8.49 47.75
CA GLN A 316 29.06 -8.02 47.71
C GLN A 316 29.16 -6.51 47.98
N GLN A 317 28.27 -5.69 47.43
CA GLN A 317 28.21 -4.26 47.73
C GLN A 317 27.85 -3.98 49.19
N ALA A 318 26.88 -4.72 49.74
CA ALA A 318 26.50 -4.62 51.14
C ALA A 318 27.66 -4.99 52.07
N GLN A 319 28.44 -6.03 51.76
CA GLN A 319 29.66 -6.38 52.49
C GLN A 319 30.74 -5.32 52.39
N GLN A 320 30.97 -4.78 51.20
CA GLN A 320 31.97 -3.69 51.02
C GLN A 320 31.56 -2.41 51.79
N MET A 321 30.29 -2.02 51.80
CA MET A 321 29.80 -0.90 52.61
C MET A 321 29.97 -1.18 54.11
N LYS A 322 29.70 -2.41 54.56
CA LYS A 322 29.87 -2.79 55.96
C LYS A 322 31.34 -2.77 56.38
N LEU A 323 32.25 -3.21 55.53
CA LEU A 323 33.70 -3.10 55.77
C LEU A 323 34.18 -1.65 55.77
N ALA A 324 33.67 -0.81 54.87
CA ALA A 324 34.00 0.61 54.81
C ALA A 324 33.43 1.43 56.00
N SER A 325 32.42 0.93 56.69
CA SER A 325 31.85 1.56 57.87
C SER A 325 32.49 1.12 59.19
N LEU A 326 33.37 0.11 59.14
CA LEU A 326 34.07 -0.43 60.31
C LEU A 326 35.56 -0.08 60.34
N GLY A 327 36.11 0.55 59.33
CA GLY A 327 37.45 1.11 59.26
C GLY A 327 37.43 2.63 59.32
#